data_a7903d69449909a2a235b148a9d1bdc9
#
_entry.id   a7903d69449909a2a235b148a9d1bdc9
#
_cell.length_a   1.000
_cell.length_b   1.000
_cell.length_c   1.000
_cell.angle_alpha   90.00
_cell.angle_beta   90.00
_cell.angle_gamma   90.00
#
_symmetry.space_group_name_H-M   'P 1'
#
loop_
_entity.id
_entity.type
_entity.pdbx_description
1 polymer ?
#
loop_
_entity_poly.entity_id
_entity_poly.type
_entity_poly.pdbx_seq_one_letter_code
_entity_poly.pdbx_strand_id
1 'polypeptide(L)'
;MKRLWHILGLGLLLAVMVKCGNSPDSSALTGTPSQNGTAALKALEEIDSLMWKQPDSALTVMLKFAASPEADSLGEFEGHYCQMLIAELLYKNYYEQSNREELLKAVDYFDSIVAADGYKTNSRRDAPRASAKNVQNIAFLDARAHYINGVGFYERGDVVNACAEYLRTLEIMEEHFEEKELVGHKARFMSLTYGHLGEIFSEQFMMESAITCFENALVYCKIEPTSPIGISKILYRIGKQYDMMNEIGNANSYYSQALENLTSTDNMVYRDIIASKALCDYKAGGAAKASLDELRHILSSVDTEQELLNRYFTIGVIFFHDSNYDSALYYFETVFANKENVNLQTVAACYLCNVYDSIKEFGKADVCARFLVDHKKWEGENKALVSKLENMFKTYMDQKQHKEAEEMRKKSIRKTIVIIVPIAIVVALSIIVLAKQRSRNLLKKQQEEADRLLGKTEKEHEKELRRLQAEAEQQLADAAELYAAFLEEPVCVKINGLVRDLHITTRKPYSHYHISLDEDTIAQLSEVVTVHYGELKPALQCLYPSIGHEDMLLCYLYLLGLNNKQIAVLRQRDYSTVRKQAKELMGKLRIDKTVREYVLGVAGIATC
;
A
#
# COMPACT_ATOMS: atom_id res chain seq x y z
N MET A 1 -38.01 -22.88 15.18
CA MET A 1 -37.91 -22.97 13.71
C MET A 1 -36.65 -22.31 13.15
N LYS A 2 -36.25 -21.06 13.53
CA LYS A 2 -35.00 -20.45 13.05
C LYS A 2 -33.75 -21.32 13.29
N ARG A 3 -33.57 -21.92 14.47
CA ARG A 3 -32.41 -22.82 14.77
C ARG A 3 -32.34 -24.09 13.93
N LEU A 4 -33.47 -24.65 13.50
CA LEU A 4 -33.49 -25.86 12.66
C LEU A 4 -33.07 -25.56 11.21
N TRP A 5 -33.47 -24.38 10.69
CA TRP A 5 -33.02 -23.88 9.39
C TRP A 5 -31.53 -23.53 9.38
N HIS A 6 -30.99 -23.04 10.51
CA HIS A 6 -29.55 -22.77 10.66
C HIS A 6 -28.70 -24.04 10.66
N ILE A 7 -29.17 -25.13 11.33
CA ILE A 7 -28.47 -26.42 11.34
C ILE A 7 -28.51 -27.09 9.96
N LEU A 8 -29.62 -27.02 9.24
CA LEU A 8 -29.71 -27.46 7.85
C LEU A 8 -28.87 -26.63 6.90
N GLY A 9 -28.81 -25.30 7.10
CA GLY A 9 -27.97 -24.41 6.33
C GLY A 9 -26.46 -24.66 6.55
N LEU A 10 -26.03 -24.90 7.80
CA LEU A 10 -24.65 -25.29 8.11
C LEU A 10 -24.29 -26.65 7.51
N GLY A 11 -25.21 -27.61 7.51
CA GLY A 11 -25.03 -28.92 6.88
C GLY A 11 -24.85 -28.81 5.36
N LEU A 12 -25.57 -27.91 4.71
CA LEU A 12 -25.42 -27.62 3.27
C LEU A 12 -24.10 -26.89 2.97
N LEU A 13 -23.69 -25.93 3.80
CA LEU A 13 -22.39 -25.28 3.71
C LEU A 13 -21.24 -26.28 3.88
N LEU A 14 -21.32 -27.20 4.83
CA LEU A 14 -20.35 -28.29 5.00
C LEU A 14 -20.30 -29.19 3.76
N ALA A 15 -21.45 -29.49 3.13
CA ALA A 15 -21.49 -30.26 1.89
C ALA A 15 -20.82 -29.53 0.70
N VAL A 16 -20.93 -28.22 0.64
CA VAL A 16 -20.22 -27.37 -0.35
C VAL A 16 -18.72 -27.34 -0.08
N MET A 17 -18.32 -27.25 1.18
CA MET A 17 -16.91 -27.30 1.56
C MET A 17 -16.24 -28.59 1.09
N VAL A 18 -16.92 -29.73 1.23
CA VAL A 18 -16.43 -31.04 0.76
C VAL A 18 -16.42 -31.11 -0.77
N LYS A 19 -17.41 -30.49 -1.46
CA LYS A 19 -17.50 -30.53 -2.92
C LYS A 19 -16.49 -29.60 -3.59
N CYS A 20 -16.32 -28.38 -3.08
CA CYS A 20 -15.36 -27.41 -3.63
C CYS A 20 -13.88 -27.75 -3.30
N GLY A 21 -13.62 -28.58 -2.26
CA GLY A 21 -12.27 -29.01 -1.87
C GLY A 21 -11.71 -30.20 -2.67
N ASN A 22 -12.53 -30.89 -3.46
CA ASN A 22 -12.08 -31.99 -4.32
C ASN A 22 -11.74 -31.47 -5.73
N SER A 23 -10.63 -30.76 -5.88
CA SER A 23 -10.06 -30.45 -7.19
C SER A 23 -9.52 -31.72 -7.85
N PRO A 24 -9.82 -32.00 -9.12
CA PRO A 24 -9.17 -33.09 -9.85
C PRO A 24 -7.68 -32.76 -10.05
N ASP A 25 -6.87 -33.81 -10.07
CA ASP A 25 -5.41 -33.83 -10.17
C ASP A 25 -4.80 -32.74 -11.09
N SER A 26 -3.71 -32.18 -10.61
CA SER A 26 -2.90 -31.07 -11.17
C SER A 26 -2.16 -31.42 -12.48
N SER A 27 -2.82 -31.89 -13.51
CA SER A 27 -2.17 -32.22 -14.78
C SER A 27 -2.69 -31.54 -16.05
N ALA A 28 -3.41 -30.38 -15.93
CA ALA A 28 -3.86 -29.65 -17.12
C ALA A 28 -3.74 -28.13 -16.96
N LEU A 29 -2.51 -27.60 -17.04
CA LEU A 29 -2.21 -26.16 -17.13
C LEU A 29 -2.41 -25.58 -18.56
N THR A 30 -3.39 -26.07 -19.32
CA THR A 30 -3.74 -25.51 -20.64
C THR A 30 -5.24 -25.64 -20.88
N GLY A 31 -6.05 -24.87 -20.17
CA GLY A 31 -7.48 -24.80 -20.40
C GLY A 31 -7.95 -23.37 -20.68
N THR A 32 -8.44 -23.14 -21.90
CA THR A 32 -9.37 -22.01 -22.17
C THR A 32 -10.57 -22.14 -21.21
N PRO A 33 -11.10 -21.03 -20.64
CA PRO A 33 -12.27 -21.08 -19.77
C PRO A 33 -13.40 -21.83 -20.48
N SER A 34 -13.91 -22.90 -19.86
CA SER A 34 -15.08 -23.60 -20.39
C SER A 34 -16.29 -22.65 -20.31
N GLN A 35 -17.27 -22.79 -21.20
CA GLN A 35 -18.51 -22.00 -21.14
C GLN A 35 -19.23 -22.11 -19.78
N ASN A 36 -19.04 -23.20 -19.06
CA ASN A 36 -19.59 -23.42 -17.71
C ASN A 36 -18.83 -22.61 -16.63
N GLY A 37 -17.49 -22.44 -16.76
CA GLY A 37 -16.71 -21.61 -15.83
C GLY A 37 -17.12 -20.13 -15.84
N THR A 38 -17.53 -19.59 -16.98
CA THR A 38 -18.03 -18.21 -17.07
C THR A 38 -19.35 -17.98 -16.35
N ALA A 39 -20.25 -18.97 -16.31
CA ALA A 39 -21.54 -18.88 -15.60
C ALA A 39 -21.34 -18.94 -14.08
N ALA A 40 -20.50 -19.84 -13.59
CA ALA A 40 -20.17 -19.99 -12.17
C ALA A 40 -19.43 -18.74 -11.65
N LEU A 41 -18.44 -18.25 -12.38
CA LEU A 41 -17.72 -17.00 -12.02
C LEU A 41 -18.69 -15.82 -11.90
N LYS A 42 -19.60 -15.65 -12.86
CA LYS A 42 -20.59 -14.60 -12.81
C LYS A 42 -21.51 -14.70 -11.59
N ALA A 43 -21.94 -15.91 -11.24
CA ALA A 43 -22.75 -16.14 -10.04
C ALA A 43 -21.97 -15.77 -8.76
N LEU A 44 -20.69 -16.13 -8.65
CA LEU A 44 -19.83 -15.76 -7.53
C LEU A 44 -19.63 -14.23 -7.46
N GLU A 45 -19.40 -13.55 -8.58
CA GLU A 45 -19.30 -12.09 -8.63
C GLU A 45 -20.59 -11.38 -8.22
N GLU A 46 -21.77 -11.92 -8.57
CA GLU A 46 -23.07 -11.43 -8.13
C GLU A 46 -23.25 -11.60 -6.63
N ILE A 47 -22.86 -12.74 -6.06
CA ILE A 47 -22.87 -12.99 -4.62
C ILE A 47 -21.93 -12.04 -3.90
N ASP A 48 -20.70 -11.85 -4.42
CA ASP A 48 -19.72 -10.91 -3.88
C ASP A 48 -20.29 -9.47 -3.86
N SER A 49 -20.83 -9.01 -4.96
CA SER A 49 -21.45 -7.67 -5.04
C SER A 49 -22.61 -7.51 -4.05
N LEU A 50 -23.43 -8.55 -3.87
CA LEU A 50 -24.55 -8.55 -2.93
C LEU A 50 -24.07 -8.52 -1.48
N MET A 51 -22.99 -9.24 -1.16
CA MET A 51 -22.43 -9.35 0.19
C MET A 51 -22.04 -7.99 0.79
N TRP A 52 -21.61 -7.05 -0.01
CA TRP A 52 -21.25 -5.71 0.45
C TRP A 52 -22.45 -4.85 0.87
N LYS A 53 -23.64 -5.19 0.39
CA LYS A 53 -24.88 -4.45 0.65
C LYS A 53 -25.80 -5.18 1.62
N GLN A 54 -25.93 -6.48 1.45
CA GLN A 54 -26.89 -7.34 2.15
C GLN A 54 -26.27 -8.71 2.43
N PRO A 55 -25.38 -8.82 3.45
CA PRO A 55 -24.68 -10.08 3.74
C PRO A 55 -25.61 -11.26 4.01
N ASP A 56 -26.74 -11.06 4.70
CA ASP A 56 -27.73 -12.12 4.97
C ASP A 56 -28.35 -12.67 3.69
N SER A 57 -28.70 -11.77 2.76
CA SER A 57 -29.22 -12.14 1.44
C SER A 57 -28.17 -12.87 0.61
N ALA A 58 -26.93 -12.38 0.65
CA ALA A 58 -25.80 -13.01 -0.06
C ALA A 58 -25.53 -14.44 0.47
N LEU A 59 -25.59 -14.66 1.77
CA LEU A 59 -25.47 -16.00 2.36
C LEU A 59 -26.59 -16.92 1.85
N THR A 60 -27.83 -16.43 1.76
CA THR A 60 -28.94 -17.19 1.22
C THR A 60 -28.74 -17.56 -0.26
N VAL A 61 -28.19 -16.64 -1.07
CA VAL A 61 -27.86 -16.88 -2.48
C VAL A 61 -26.70 -17.86 -2.60
N MET A 62 -25.67 -17.75 -1.75
CA MET A 62 -24.56 -18.70 -1.70
C MET A 62 -25.03 -20.12 -1.40
N LEU A 63 -25.95 -20.30 -0.46
CA LEU A 63 -26.53 -21.62 -0.17
C LEU A 63 -27.29 -22.22 -1.36
N LYS A 64 -27.99 -21.38 -2.14
CA LYS A 64 -28.64 -21.82 -3.38
C LYS A 64 -27.64 -22.18 -4.47
N PHE A 65 -26.59 -21.35 -4.64
CA PHE A 65 -25.51 -21.62 -5.57
C PHE A 65 -24.83 -22.95 -5.26
N ALA A 66 -24.57 -23.18 -3.99
CA ALA A 66 -23.98 -24.42 -3.49
C ALA A 66 -24.78 -25.69 -3.83
N ALA A 67 -26.08 -25.57 -3.93
CA ALA A 67 -26.98 -26.67 -4.32
C ALA A 67 -27.20 -26.79 -5.83
N SER A 68 -26.57 -25.91 -6.63
CA SER A 68 -26.74 -25.85 -8.08
C SER A 68 -25.72 -26.75 -8.82
N PRO A 69 -26.03 -27.18 -10.05
CA PRO A 69 -25.08 -27.95 -10.87
C PRO A 69 -23.81 -27.18 -11.22
N GLU A 70 -23.87 -25.85 -11.23
CA GLU A 70 -22.74 -24.96 -11.50
C GLU A 70 -21.65 -25.12 -10.44
N ALA A 71 -22.03 -25.36 -9.18
CA ALA A 71 -21.09 -25.60 -8.08
C ALA A 71 -20.32 -26.92 -8.21
N ASP A 72 -20.84 -27.89 -8.96
CA ASP A 72 -20.18 -29.18 -9.20
C ASP A 72 -19.09 -29.09 -10.30
N SER A 73 -19.03 -27.97 -11.04
CA SER A 73 -18.15 -27.78 -12.20
C SER A 73 -17.22 -26.56 -12.05
N LEU A 74 -16.90 -26.15 -10.81
CA LEU A 74 -15.99 -25.05 -10.54
C LEU A 74 -14.57 -25.35 -11.03
N GLY A 75 -13.96 -24.39 -11.74
CA GLY A 75 -12.53 -24.41 -12.01
C GLY A 75 -11.70 -24.10 -10.75
N GLU A 76 -10.38 -24.17 -10.87
CA GLU A 76 -9.48 -23.95 -9.75
C GLU A 76 -9.63 -22.54 -9.16
N PHE A 77 -9.67 -21.51 -9.99
CA PHE A 77 -9.88 -20.12 -9.57
C PHE A 77 -11.24 -19.92 -8.89
N GLU A 78 -12.31 -20.39 -9.54
CA GLU A 78 -13.67 -20.26 -9.02
C GLU A 78 -13.85 -21.04 -7.71
N GLY A 79 -13.17 -22.18 -7.55
CA GLY A 79 -13.15 -22.96 -6.32
C GLY A 79 -12.55 -22.19 -5.16
N HIS A 80 -11.36 -21.62 -5.31
CA HIS A 80 -10.71 -20.82 -4.28
C HIS A 80 -11.47 -19.53 -3.97
N TYR A 81 -12.01 -18.87 -5.01
CA TYR A 81 -12.84 -17.67 -4.84
C TYR A 81 -14.13 -18.01 -4.04
N CYS A 82 -14.76 -19.14 -4.35
CA CYS A 82 -15.93 -19.63 -3.61
C CYS A 82 -15.61 -19.85 -2.12
N GLN A 83 -14.49 -20.49 -1.78
CA GLN A 83 -14.10 -20.76 -0.40
C GLN A 83 -13.81 -19.47 0.38
N MET A 84 -13.15 -18.52 -0.23
CA MET A 84 -12.93 -17.19 0.35
C MET A 84 -14.26 -16.48 0.63
N LEU A 85 -15.19 -16.46 -0.34
CA LEU A 85 -16.51 -15.84 -0.17
C LEU A 85 -17.33 -16.53 0.94
N ILE A 86 -17.26 -17.86 1.05
CA ILE A 86 -17.92 -18.59 2.15
C ILE A 86 -17.38 -18.10 3.50
N ALA A 87 -16.06 -18.05 3.66
CA ALA A 87 -15.44 -17.59 4.91
C ALA A 87 -15.86 -16.15 5.27
N GLU A 88 -15.88 -15.26 4.28
CA GLU A 88 -16.29 -13.87 4.47
C GLU A 88 -17.80 -13.73 4.79
N LEU A 89 -18.64 -14.52 4.14
CA LEU A 89 -20.07 -14.56 4.41
C LEU A 89 -20.37 -15.10 5.81
N LEU A 90 -19.66 -16.14 6.25
CA LEU A 90 -19.79 -16.67 7.60
C LEU A 90 -19.45 -15.58 8.62
N TYR A 91 -18.31 -14.93 8.48
CA TYR A 91 -17.90 -13.83 9.35
C TYR A 91 -18.92 -12.68 9.39
N LYS A 92 -19.36 -12.19 8.22
CA LYS A 92 -20.32 -11.07 8.15
C LYS A 92 -21.69 -11.38 8.74
N ASN A 93 -22.03 -12.66 8.84
CA ASN A 93 -23.30 -13.15 9.43
C ASN A 93 -23.10 -13.69 10.86
N TYR A 94 -21.96 -13.43 11.49
CA TYR A 94 -21.65 -13.83 12.87
C TYR A 94 -21.66 -15.36 13.09
N TYR A 95 -21.25 -16.13 12.08
CA TYR A 95 -21.03 -17.57 12.19
C TYR A 95 -19.55 -17.88 12.35
N GLU A 96 -19.24 -18.93 13.10
CA GLU A 96 -17.88 -19.44 13.23
C GLU A 96 -17.32 -19.91 11.88
N GLN A 97 -16.05 -19.62 11.61
CA GLN A 97 -15.37 -20.06 10.39
C GLN A 97 -15.06 -21.56 10.45
N SER A 98 -15.82 -22.33 9.68
CA SER A 98 -15.71 -23.80 9.64
C SER A 98 -14.86 -24.34 8.47
N ASN A 99 -14.52 -23.50 7.47
CA ASN A 99 -13.79 -23.88 6.25
C ASN A 99 -12.31 -23.45 6.23
N ARG A 100 -11.65 -23.45 7.38
CA ARG A 100 -10.29 -22.91 7.53
C ARG A 100 -9.25 -23.53 6.60
N GLU A 101 -9.22 -24.85 6.47
CA GLU A 101 -8.26 -25.53 5.57
C GLU A 101 -8.42 -25.08 4.12
N GLU A 102 -9.66 -24.96 3.67
CA GLU A 102 -9.97 -24.51 2.31
C GLU A 102 -9.64 -23.04 2.11
N LEU A 103 -9.85 -22.21 3.15
CA LEU A 103 -9.43 -20.81 3.14
C LEU A 103 -7.90 -20.66 3.03
N LEU A 104 -7.13 -21.46 3.77
CA LEU A 104 -5.66 -21.46 3.67
C LEU A 104 -5.18 -21.85 2.27
N LYS A 105 -5.80 -22.84 1.63
CA LYS A 105 -5.51 -23.18 0.23
C LYS A 105 -5.84 -22.01 -0.71
N ALA A 106 -6.90 -21.26 -0.44
CA ALA A 106 -7.26 -20.09 -1.22
C ALA A 106 -6.24 -18.95 -1.04
N VAL A 107 -5.74 -18.72 0.18
CA VAL A 107 -4.64 -17.76 0.46
C VAL A 107 -3.40 -18.15 -0.35
N ASP A 108 -2.91 -19.39 -0.20
CA ASP A 108 -1.73 -19.89 -0.93
C ASP A 108 -1.90 -19.77 -2.45
N TYR A 109 -3.10 -20.03 -2.96
CA TYR A 109 -3.42 -19.93 -4.38
C TYR A 109 -3.32 -18.48 -4.88
N PHE A 110 -3.98 -17.53 -4.22
CA PHE A 110 -3.95 -16.12 -4.64
C PHE A 110 -2.55 -15.51 -4.49
N ASP A 111 -1.83 -15.77 -3.40
CA ASP A 111 -0.42 -15.40 -3.22
C ASP A 111 0.44 -15.90 -4.39
N SER A 112 0.25 -17.15 -4.82
CA SER A 112 1.01 -17.75 -5.92
C SER A 112 0.78 -17.01 -7.25
N ILE A 113 -0.44 -16.57 -7.52
CA ILE A 113 -0.79 -15.82 -8.74
C ILE A 113 -0.20 -14.41 -8.68
N VAL A 114 -0.37 -13.71 -7.57
CA VAL A 114 0.16 -12.34 -7.38
C VAL A 114 1.69 -12.34 -7.48
N ALA A 115 2.37 -13.30 -6.83
CA ALA A 115 3.82 -13.47 -6.93
C ALA A 115 4.27 -13.80 -8.36
N ALA A 116 3.54 -14.65 -9.09
CA ALA A 116 3.87 -15.04 -10.47
C ALA A 116 3.73 -13.87 -11.45
N ASP A 117 2.79 -12.94 -11.24
CA ASP A 117 2.63 -11.75 -12.07
C ASP A 117 3.72 -10.69 -11.79
N GLY A 118 4.21 -10.57 -10.55
CA GLY A 118 5.40 -9.78 -10.21
C GLY A 118 6.68 -10.26 -10.91
N TYR A 119 6.83 -11.57 -11.14
CA TYR A 119 7.96 -12.17 -11.87
C TYR A 119 7.82 -12.12 -13.39
N LYS A 120 6.60 -11.99 -13.95
CA LYS A 120 6.31 -12.09 -15.40
C LYS A 120 6.65 -10.86 -16.22
N THR A 121 7.25 -9.83 -15.64
CA THR A 121 7.88 -8.78 -16.47
C THR A 121 9.07 -9.34 -17.29
N ASN A 122 9.57 -10.55 -17.02
CA ASN A 122 10.82 -11.05 -17.62
C ASN A 122 10.79 -12.40 -18.36
N SER A 123 9.81 -13.27 -18.28
CA SER A 123 9.76 -14.47 -19.17
C SER A 123 8.53 -15.35 -18.96
N ARG A 124 7.61 -15.32 -19.91
CA ARG A 124 6.97 -16.49 -20.51
C ARG A 124 5.88 -16.07 -21.51
N ARG A 125 5.98 -16.61 -22.72
CA ARG A 125 5.18 -16.25 -23.91
C ARG A 125 3.75 -16.78 -23.96
N ASP A 126 3.28 -17.55 -22.98
CA ASP A 126 2.07 -18.37 -23.12
C ASP A 126 1.04 -18.25 -21.99
N ALA A 127 1.14 -17.28 -21.07
CA ALA A 127 0.01 -16.98 -20.18
C ALA A 127 -0.89 -15.91 -20.82
N PRO A 128 -2.24 -16.02 -20.77
CA PRO A 128 -3.10 -14.95 -21.22
C PRO A 128 -2.71 -13.69 -20.45
N ARG A 129 -2.38 -12.62 -21.19
CA ARG A 129 -2.09 -11.31 -20.61
C ARG A 129 -3.33 -10.87 -19.86
N ALA A 130 -3.37 -11.13 -18.55
CA ALA A 130 -4.33 -10.48 -17.69
C ALA A 130 -4.14 -8.97 -17.91
N SER A 131 -5.21 -8.27 -18.27
CA SER A 131 -5.16 -6.80 -18.34
C SER A 131 -4.72 -6.30 -16.95
N ALA A 132 -4.07 -5.13 -16.85
CA ALA A 132 -3.69 -4.55 -15.55
C ALA A 132 -4.86 -4.54 -14.55
N LYS A 133 -6.10 -4.42 -15.04
CA LYS A 133 -7.33 -4.51 -14.25
C LYS A 133 -7.57 -5.90 -13.66
N ASN A 134 -7.20 -6.98 -14.36
CA ASN A 134 -7.32 -8.34 -13.82
C ASN A 134 -6.31 -8.61 -12.70
N VAL A 135 -5.08 -8.10 -12.82
CA VAL A 135 -4.05 -8.21 -11.78
C VAL A 135 -4.51 -7.49 -10.50
N GLN A 136 -5.06 -6.29 -10.63
CA GLN A 136 -5.62 -5.55 -9.49
C GLN A 136 -6.81 -6.26 -8.85
N ASN A 137 -7.69 -6.88 -9.62
CA ASN A 137 -8.81 -7.65 -9.08
C ASN A 137 -8.31 -8.86 -8.28
N ILE A 138 -7.31 -9.59 -8.80
CA ILE A 138 -6.71 -10.74 -8.10
C ILE A 138 -5.99 -10.28 -6.84
N ALA A 139 -5.22 -9.20 -6.88
CA ALA A 139 -4.58 -8.63 -5.69
C ALA A 139 -5.60 -8.20 -4.61
N PHE A 140 -6.78 -7.74 -5.01
CA PHE A 140 -7.84 -7.44 -4.05
C PHE A 140 -8.45 -8.71 -3.44
N LEU A 141 -8.59 -9.79 -4.22
CA LEU A 141 -9.03 -11.08 -3.69
C LEU A 141 -8.00 -11.67 -2.71
N ASP A 142 -6.72 -11.58 -3.06
CA ASP A 142 -5.60 -11.99 -2.21
C ASP A 142 -5.61 -11.22 -0.87
N ALA A 143 -5.69 -9.90 -0.92
CA ALA A 143 -5.81 -9.09 0.29
C ALA A 143 -7.03 -9.48 1.16
N ARG A 144 -8.17 -9.81 0.54
CA ARG A 144 -9.38 -10.27 1.25
C ARG A 144 -9.19 -11.64 1.87
N ALA A 145 -8.51 -12.55 1.18
CA ALA A 145 -8.22 -13.88 1.69
C ALA A 145 -7.33 -13.82 2.94
N HIS A 146 -6.27 -13.01 2.91
CA HIS A 146 -5.43 -12.74 4.08
C HIS A 146 -6.21 -12.09 5.22
N TYR A 147 -7.03 -11.07 4.92
CA TYR A 147 -7.84 -10.41 5.94
C TYR A 147 -8.78 -11.39 6.66
N ILE A 148 -9.51 -12.21 5.91
CA ILE A 148 -10.46 -13.13 6.54
C ILE A 148 -9.76 -14.28 7.28
N ASN A 149 -8.56 -14.68 6.84
CA ASN A 149 -7.69 -15.60 7.58
C ASN A 149 -7.22 -14.96 8.90
N GLY A 150 -6.85 -13.67 8.86
CA GLY A 150 -6.52 -12.87 10.04
C GLY A 150 -7.65 -12.82 11.05
N VAL A 151 -8.90 -12.62 10.60
CA VAL A 151 -10.10 -12.69 11.44
C VAL A 151 -10.18 -14.07 12.13
N GLY A 152 -10.01 -15.16 11.38
CA GLY A 152 -10.05 -16.50 11.94
C GLY A 152 -8.94 -16.79 12.95
N PHE A 153 -7.75 -16.19 12.82
CA PHE A 153 -6.71 -16.23 13.84
C PHE A 153 -7.10 -15.44 15.08
N TYR A 154 -7.63 -14.23 14.90
CA TYR A 154 -8.04 -13.36 15.98
C TYR A 154 -9.14 -13.97 16.85
N GLU A 155 -10.17 -14.57 16.23
CA GLU A 155 -11.28 -15.26 16.94
C GLU A 155 -10.78 -16.41 17.83
N ARG A 156 -9.65 -17.02 17.49
CA ARG A 156 -9.02 -18.10 18.30
C ARG A 156 -7.99 -17.58 19.31
N GLY A 157 -7.80 -16.27 19.40
CA GLY A 157 -6.82 -15.66 20.29
C GLY A 157 -5.36 -15.72 19.79
N ASP A 158 -5.13 -16.16 18.55
CA ASP A 158 -3.80 -16.14 17.92
C ASP A 158 -3.52 -14.76 17.31
N VAL A 159 -3.30 -13.79 18.19
CA VAL A 159 -3.13 -12.38 17.83
C VAL A 159 -1.87 -12.10 17.00
N VAL A 160 -0.84 -12.96 17.09
CA VAL A 160 0.39 -12.82 16.31
C VAL A 160 0.15 -13.13 14.85
N ASN A 161 -0.46 -14.26 14.56
CA ASN A 161 -0.77 -14.64 13.19
C ASN A 161 -1.88 -13.74 12.63
N ALA A 162 -2.86 -13.32 13.45
CA ALA A 162 -3.84 -12.32 13.04
C ALA A 162 -3.18 -11.00 12.61
N CYS A 163 -2.25 -10.49 13.41
CA CYS A 163 -1.48 -9.28 13.10
C CYS A 163 -0.68 -9.45 11.79
N ALA A 164 -0.01 -10.58 11.60
CA ALA A 164 0.75 -10.88 10.38
C ALA A 164 -0.14 -10.83 9.14
N GLU A 165 -1.30 -11.47 9.18
CA GLU A 165 -2.26 -11.52 8.08
C GLU A 165 -2.84 -10.13 7.76
N TYR A 166 -3.19 -9.34 8.77
CA TYR A 166 -3.66 -7.97 8.56
C TYR A 166 -2.58 -7.05 7.99
N LEU A 167 -1.32 -7.17 8.45
CA LEU A 167 -0.20 -6.42 7.87
C LEU A 167 0.02 -6.83 6.41
N ARG A 168 -0.01 -8.14 6.10
CA ARG A 168 0.10 -8.64 4.73
C ARG A 168 -1.02 -8.09 3.85
N THR A 169 -2.24 -8.04 4.36
CA THR A 169 -3.39 -7.40 3.69
C THR A 169 -3.08 -5.95 3.29
N LEU A 170 -2.55 -5.15 4.22
CA LEU A 170 -2.21 -3.76 3.96
C LEU A 170 -1.07 -3.63 2.94
N GLU A 171 -0.04 -4.48 3.03
CA GLU A 171 1.08 -4.51 2.07
C GLU A 171 0.58 -4.76 0.65
N ILE A 172 -0.27 -5.77 0.44
CA ILE A 172 -0.85 -6.09 -0.87
C ILE A 172 -1.66 -4.91 -1.41
N MET A 173 -2.50 -4.30 -0.56
CA MET A 173 -3.30 -3.15 -0.95
C MET A 173 -2.45 -1.95 -1.34
N GLU A 174 -1.40 -1.64 -0.58
CA GLU A 174 -0.50 -0.51 -0.83
C GLU A 174 0.45 -0.76 -2.01
N GLU A 175 0.75 -2.01 -2.35
CA GLU A 175 1.60 -2.38 -3.49
C GLU A 175 0.85 -2.30 -4.82
N HIS A 176 -0.42 -2.71 -4.83
CA HIS A 176 -1.19 -2.88 -6.08
C HIS A 176 -2.16 -1.74 -6.37
N PHE A 177 -2.44 -0.84 -5.41
CA PHE A 177 -3.38 0.26 -5.59
C PHE A 177 -2.75 1.61 -5.24
N GLU A 178 -2.93 2.60 -6.11
CA GLU A 178 -2.61 3.98 -5.79
C GLU A 178 -3.64 4.55 -4.80
N GLU A 179 -3.26 5.54 -4.00
CA GLU A 179 -4.13 6.18 -3.00
C GLU A 179 -5.50 6.62 -3.58
N LYS A 180 -5.49 7.16 -4.79
CA LYS A 180 -6.73 7.58 -5.51
C LYS A 180 -7.65 6.42 -5.90
N GLU A 181 -7.18 5.18 -5.88
CA GLU A 181 -7.93 3.96 -6.20
C GLU A 181 -8.52 3.31 -4.95
N LEU A 182 -8.06 3.74 -3.76
CA LEU A 182 -8.56 3.28 -2.47
C LEU A 182 -9.85 4.00 -2.09
N VAL A 183 -10.89 3.77 -2.87
CA VAL A 183 -12.24 4.33 -2.71
C VAL A 183 -13.28 3.22 -2.66
N GLY A 184 -14.51 3.52 -2.23
CA GLY A 184 -15.60 2.55 -2.15
C GLY A 184 -15.26 1.36 -1.25
N HIS A 185 -15.49 0.14 -1.72
CA HIS A 185 -15.22 -1.08 -0.95
C HIS A 185 -13.76 -1.24 -0.52
N LYS A 186 -12.81 -0.74 -1.31
CA LYS A 186 -11.39 -0.78 -0.95
C LYS A 186 -11.07 0.12 0.23
N ALA A 187 -11.59 1.35 0.25
CA ALA A 187 -11.43 2.25 1.40
C ALA A 187 -12.07 1.66 2.66
N ARG A 188 -13.30 1.13 2.52
CA ARG A 188 -13.97 0.44 3.63
C ARG A 188 -13.13 -0.72 4.16
N PHE A 189 -12.54 -1.51 3.27
CA PHE A 189 -11.70 -2.65 3.58
C PHE A 189 -10.42 -2.23 4.33
N MET A 190 -9.73 -1.19 3.85
CA MET A 190 -8.58 -0.61 4.54
C MET A 190 -8.94 -0.12 5.95
N SER A 191 -10.08 0.57 6.09
CA SER A 191 -10.58 1.03 7.39
C SER A 191 -10.81 -0.12 8.37
N LEU A 192 -11.40 -1.23 7.90
CA LEU A 192 -11.64 -2.43 8.72
C LEU A 192 -10.33 -3.10 9.15
N THR A 193 -9.38 -3.26 8.20
CA THR A 193 -8.09 -3.90 8.48
C THR A 193 -7.29 -3.12 9.53
N TYR A 194 -7.17 -1.80 9.36
CA TYR A 194 -6.54 -0.94 10.38
C TYR A 194 -7.32 -0.95 11.71
N GLY A 195 -8.65 -1.02 11.65
CA GLY A 195 -9.50 -1.13 12.82
C GLY A 195 -9.19 -2.38 13.65
N HIS A 196 -9.05 -3.54 13.03
CA HIS A 196 -8.70 -4.80 13.70
C HIS A 196 -7.27 -4.79 14.27
N LEU A 197 -6.31 -4.24 13.53
CA LEU A 197 -4.95 -4.03 14.07
C LEU A 197 -4.99 -3.14 15.32
N GLY A 198 -5.74 -2.04 15.27
CA GLY A 198 -5.93 -1.16 16.42
C GLY A 198 -6.59 -1.88 17.61
N GLU A 199 -7.54 -2.78 17.38
CA GLU A 199 -8.12 -3.63 18.43
C GLU A 199 -7.07 -4.55 19.06
N ILE A 200 -6.31 -5.28 18.25
CA ILE A 200 -5.22 -6.14 18.72
C ILE A 200 -4.26 -5.36 19.60
N PHE A 201 -3.78 -4.21 19.13
CA PHE A 201 -2.82 -3.40 19.89
C PHE A 201 -3.43 -2.81 21.17
N SER A 202 -4.69 -2.37 21.11
CA SER A 202 -5.42 -1.89 22.29
C SER A 202 -5.56 -2.96 23.38
N GLU A 203 -5.89 -4.19 23.00
CA GLU A 203 -6.02 -5.33 23.91
C GLU A 203 -4.67 -5.74 24.53
N GLN A 204 -3.57 -5.48 23.83
CA GLN A 204 -2.21 -5.73 24.33
C GLN A 204 -1.58 -4.50 25.02
N PHE A 205 -2.35 -3.46 25.32
CA PHE A 205 -1.91 -2.22 25.95
C PHE A 205 -0.81 -1.47 25.17
N MET A 206 -0.81 -1.58 23.86
CA MET A 206 0.09 -0.86 22.94
C MET A 206 -0.63 0.39 22.40
N MET A 207 -0.84 1.39 23.26
CA MET A 207 -1.76 2.49 23.02
C MET A 207 -1.36 3.34 21.81
N GLU A 208 -0.08 3.70 21.66
CA GLU A 208 0.41 4.50 20.53
C GLU A 208 0.23 3.78 19.19
N SER A 209 0.51 2.47 19.15
CA SER A 209 0.30 1.65 17.96
C SER A 209 -1.20 1.54 17.63
N ALA A 210 -2.04 1.39 18.65
CA ALA A 210 -3.50 1.36 18.51
C ALA A 210 -4.04 2.69 17.96
N ILE A 211 -3.58 3.83 18.51
CA ILE A 211 -3.95 5.18 18.02
C ILE A 211 -3.56 5.31 16.54
N THR A 212 -2.31 4.97 16.19
CA THR A 212 -1.83 5.04 14.82
C THR A 212 -2.71 4.24 13.87
N CYS A 213 -3.10 3.03 14.26
CA CYS A 213 -3.99 2.20 13.45
C CYS A 213 -5.40 2.80 13.35
N PHE A 214 -5.99 3.26 14.45
CA PHE A 214 -7.32 3.87 14.42
C PHE A 214 -7.35 5.19 13.65
N GLU A 215 -6.29 6.00 13.68
CA GLU A 215 -6.16 7.20 12.85
C GLU A 215 -6.14 6.85 11.35
N ASN A 216 -5.38 5.83 10.95
CA ASN A 216 -5.39 5.33 9.58
C ASN A 216 -6.79 4.77 9.22
N ALA A 217 -7.43 4.01 10.11
CA ALA A 217 -8.79 3.54 9.92
C ALA A 217 -9.78 4.71 9.72
N LEU A 218 -9.61 5.80 10.47
CA LEU A 218 -10.44 7.01 10.37
C LEU A 218 -10.29 7.71 9.02
N VAL A 219 -9.06 7.78 8.49
CA VAL A 219 -8.80 8.36 7.14
C VAL A 219 -9.66 7.64 6.10
N TYR A 220 -9.59 6.32 6.04
CA TYR A 220 -10.33 5.52 5.06
C TYR A 220 -11.83 5.47 5.37
N CYS A 221 -12.23 5.49 6.65
CA CYS A 221 -13.65 5.54 7.04
C CYS A 221 -14.32 6.86 6.63
N LYS A 222 -13.58 7.97 6.56
CA LYS A 222 -14.10 9.25 6.05
C LYS A 222 -14.32 9.23 4.54
N ILE A 223 -13.52 8.44 3.80
CA ILE A 223 -13.72 8.24 2.35
C ILE A 223 -14.97 7.39 2.09
N GLU A 224 -15.10 6.27 2.81
CA GLU A 224 -16.22 5.33 2.66
C GLU A 224 -16.60 4.75 4.03
N PRO A 225 -17.62 5.27 4.70
CA PRO A 225 -18.02 4.80 6.03
C PRO A 225 -18.42 3.32 6.03
N THR A 226 -17.89 2.57 6.98
CA THR A 226 -18.19 1.14 7.17
C THR A 226 -19.62 0.92 7.66
N SER A 227 -20.14 1.89 8.40
CA SER A 227 -21.50 1.91 8.94
C SER A 227 -21.90 3.37 9.24
N PRO A 228 -23.18 3.66 9.45
CA PRO A 228 -23.65 5.01 9.83
C PRO A 228 -22.95 5.59 11.07
N ILE A 229 -22.46 4.74 11.95
CA ILE A 229 -21.76 5.11 13.20
C ILE A 229 -20.26 4.79 13.17
N GLY A 230 -19.71 4.44 11.98
CA GLY A 230 -18.33 3.98 11.83
C GLY A 230 -17.30 5.00 12.30
N ILE A 231 -17.46 6.26 11.88
CA ILE A 231 -16.58 7.36 12.28
C ILE A 231 -16.61 7.54 13.81
N SER A 232 -17.79 7.56 14.41
CA SER A 232 -17.95 7.73 15.86
C SER A 232 -17.31 6.60 16.65
N LYS A 233 -17.44 5.35 16.17
CA LYS A 233 -16.79 4.19 16.79
C LYS A 233 -15.26 4.32 16.79
N ILE A 234 -14.68 4.75 15.67
CA ILE A 234 -13.22 4.89 15.56
C ILE A 234 -12.74 6.04 16.46
N LEU A 235 -13.39 7.20 16.41
CA LEU A 235 -13.07 8.33 17.30
C LEU A 235 -13.17 7.94 18.77
N TYR A 236 -14.19 7.20 19.15
CA TYR A 236 -14.36 6.67 20.50
C TYR A 236 -13.18 5.76 20.89
N ARG A 237 -12.75 4.87 20.01
CA ARG A 237 -11.60 3.97 20.24
C ARG A 237 -10.31 4.75 20.45
N ILE A 238 -10.06 5.80 19.66
CA ILE A 238 -8.91 6.69 19.85
C ILE A 238 -9.00 7.37 21.21
N GLY A 239 -10.16 7.93 21.55
CA GLY A 239 -10.40 8.56 22.86
C GLY A 239 -10.11 7.62 24.03
N LYS A 240 -10.50 6.33 23.92
CA LYS A 240 -10.18 5.31 24.92
C LYS A 240 -8.67 5.09 25.09
N GLN A 241 -7.88 5.11 24.01
CA GLN A 241 -6.44 4.96 24.14
C GLN A 241 -5.83 6.15 24.91
N TYR A 242 -6.25 7.38 24.61
CA TYR A 242 -5.81 8.57 25.35
C TYR A 242 -6.25 8.55 26.80
N ASP A 243 -7.47 8.06 27.12
CA ASP A 243 -7.91 7.87 28.50
C ASP A 243 -7.02 6.85 29.25
N MET A 244 -6.67 5.73 28.61
CA MET A 244 -5.75 4.72 29.19
C MET A 244 -4.34 5.28 29.42
N MET A 245 -3.88 6.23 28.58
CA MET A 245 -2.62 6.97 28.76
C MET A 245 -2.74 8.10 29.80
N ASN A 246 -3.93 8.28 30.39
CA ASN A 246 -4.26 9.39 31.29
C ASN A 246 -4.15 10.78 30.63
N GLU A 247 -4.27 10.85 29.31
CA GLU A 247 -4.32 12.10 28.55
C GLU A 247 -5.77 12.60 28.42
N ILE A 248 -6.32 13.03 29.55
CA ILE A 248 -7.75 13.34 29.72
C ILE A 248 -8.26 14.40 28.73
N GLY A 249 -7.44 15.43 28.43
CA GLY A 249 -7.80 16.48 27.47
C GLY A 249 -7.99 15.94 26.05
N ASN A 250 -7.07 15.09 25.58
CA ASN A 250 -7.15 14.44 24.29
C ASN A 250 -8.33 13.46 24.25
N ALA A 251 -8.50 12.63 25.29
CA ALA A 251 -9.62 11.71 25.40
C ALA A 251 -10.97 12.44 25.27
N ASN A 252 -11.18 13.51 26.03
CA ASN A 252 -12.40 14.31 25.97
C ASN A 252 -12.65 14.95 24.60
N SER A 253 -11.60 15.43 23.94
CA SER A 253 -11.70 15.97 22.60
C SER A 253 -12.23 14.92 21.61
N TYR A 254 -11.67 13.71 21.62
CA TYR A 254 -12.09 12.62 20.74
C TYR A 254 -13.50 12.11 21.07
N TYR A 255 -13.88 12.01 22.35
CA TYR A 255 -15.25 11.65 22.74
C TYR A 255 -16.27 12.69 22.28
N SER A 256 -15.95 13.97 22.38
CA SER A 256 -16.81 15.04 21.87
C SER A 256 -16.98 14.97 20.35
N GLN A 257 -15.89 14.79 19.60
CA GLN A 257 -15.95 14.57 18.17
C GLN A 257 -16.75 13.31 17.80
N ALA A 258 -16.65 12.24 18.58
CA ALA A 258 -17.41 11.03 18.37
C ALA A 258 -18.94 11.28 18.53
N LEU A 259 -19.34 12.05 19.53
CA LEU A 259 -20.73 12.44 19.75
C LEU A 259 -21.28 13.34 18.64
N GLU A 260 -20.49 14.30 18.14
CA GLU A 260 -20.87 15.18 17.03
C GLU A 260 -21.18 14.42 15.72
N ASN A 261 -20.53 13.26 15.52
CA ASN A 261 -20.75 12.43 14.35
C ASN A 261 -21.92 11.44 14.50
N LEU A 262 -22.56 11.37 15.66
CA LEU A 262 -23.72 10.49 15.86
C LEU A 262 -25.04 11.19 15.46
N THR A 263 -25.84 10.47 14.71
CA THR A 263 -27.17 10.93 14.28
C THR A 263 -28.30 10.46 15.20
N SER A 264 -28.02 9.50 16.08
CA SER A 264 -28.99 8.91 17.02
C SER A 264 -28.35 8.72 18.39
N THR A 265 -29.13 9.05 19.42
CA THR A 265 -28.76 8.83 20.83
C THR A 265 -29.26 7.50 21.39
N ASP A 266 -30.06 6.77 20.61
CA ASP A 266 -30.58 5.47 21.02
C ASP A 266 -29.77 4.33 20.40
N ASN A 267 -28.52 4.21 20.82
CA ASN A 267 -27.64 3.10 20.45
C ASN A 267 -26.53 2.89 21.50
N MET A 268 -26.00 1.67 21.53
CA MET A 268 -24.94 1.27 22.47
C MET A 268 -23.70 2.17 22.35
N VAL A 269 -23.29 2.57 21.14
CA VAL A 269 -22.09 3.39 20.92
C VAL A 269 -22.24 4.78 21.56
N TYR A 270 -23.41 5.40 21.45
CA TYR A 270 -23.69 6.65 22.16
C TYR A 270 -23.53 6.49 23.67
N ARG A 271 -24.14 5.45 24.25
CA ARG A 271 -24.06 5.17 25.68
C ARG A 271 -22.63 4.87 26.14
N ASP A 272 -21.84 4.17 25.31
CA ASP A 272 -20.42 3.92 25.60
C ASP A 272 -19.59 5.21 25.63
N ILE A 273 -19.81 6.09 24.66
CA ILE A 273 -19.11 7.39 24.59
C ILE A 273 -19.48 8.26 25.78
N ILE A 274 -20.77 8.37 26.09
CA ILE A 274 -21.25 9.14 27.24
C ILE A 274 -20.65 8.64 28.54
N ALA A 275 -20.61 7.33 28.76
CA ALA A 275 -20.03 6.74 29.97
C ALA A 275 -18.53 7.05 30.09
N SER A 276 -17.79 6.91 29.02
CA SER A 276 -16.35 7.19 29.01
C SER A 276 -16.08 8.69 29.20
N LYS A 277 -16.89 9.53 28.54
CA LYS A 277 -16.81 10.99 28.68
C LYS A 277 -17.13 11.45 30.11
N ALA A 278 -18.20 10.93 30.74
CA ALA A 278 -18.55 11.24 32.11
C ALA A 278 -17.42 10.93 33.10
N LEU A 279 -16.71 9.80 32.90
CA LEU A 279 -15.53 9.46 33.68
C LEU A 279 -14.36 10.42 33.43
N CYS A 280 -14.11 10.77 32.17
CA CYS A 280 -13.08 11.75 31.80
C CYS A 280 -13.39 13.14 32.33
N ASP A 281 -14.62 13.60 32.28
CA ASP A 281 -15.04 14.89 32.84
C ASP A 281 -14.84 14.93 34.38
N TYR A 282 -15.14 13.81 35.04
CA TYR A 282 -14.81 13.67 36.48
C TYR A 282 -13.30 13.74 36.74
N LYS A 283 -12.49 12.98 36.00
CA LYS A 283 -11.01 13.00 36.08
C LYS A 283 -10.43 14.39 35.80
N ALA A 284 -11.08 15.19 34.97
CA ALA A 284 -10.72 16.57 34.67
C ALA A 284 -11.07 17.56 35.82
N GLY A 285 -11.65 17.09 36.89
CA GLY A 285 -12.05 17.91 38.05
C GLY A 285 -13.55 18.27 38.05
N GLY A 286 -14.35 17.61 37.25
CA GLY A 286 -15.80 17.73 37.25
C GLY A 286 -16.42 17.17 38.55
N ALA A 287 -17.66 17.62 38.87
CA ALA A 287 -18.36 17.15 40.05
C ALA A 287 -18.81 15.69 39.89
N ALA A 288 -18.44 14.82 40.85
CA ALA A 288 -18.83 13.40 40.85
C ALA A 288 -20.33 13.19 40.66
N LYS A 289 -21.16 14.04 41.30
CA LYS A 289 -22.62 13.99 41.15
C LYS A 289 -23.08 14.13 39.70
N ALA A 290 -22.51 15.08 38.95
CA ALA A 290 -22.92 15.30 37.54
C ALA A 290 -22.61 14.08 36.69
N SER A 291 -21.40 13.52 36.77
CA SER A 291 -20.98 12.32 36.06
C SER A 291 -21.82 11.08 36.43
N LEU A 292 -22.13 10.93 37.76
CA LEU A 292 -22.98 9.84 38.23
C LEU A 292 -24.43 9.97 37.77
N ASP A 293 -24.98 11.17 37.68
CA ASP A 293 -26.34 11.40 37.20
C ASP A 293 -26.45 11.09 35.70
N GLU A 294 -25.43 11.44 34.93
CA GLU A 294 -25.33 11.09 33.49
C GLU A 294 -25.23 9.56 33.27
N LEU A 295 -24.37 8.89 34.07
CA LEU A 295 -24.26 7.42 34.00
C LEU A 295 -25.56 6.71 34.41
N ARG A 296 -26.27 7.21 35.45
CA ARG A 296 -27.56 6.66 35.86
C ARG A 296 -28.63 6.83 34.79
N HIS A 297 -28.62 7.94 34.08
CA HIS A 297 -29.57 8.19 32.99
C HIS A 297 -29.44 7.12 31.90
N ILE A 298 -28.21 6.76 31.48
CA ILE A 298 -28.00 5.75 30.46
C ILE A 298 -28.19 4.31 30.93
N LEU A 299 -28.18 4.04 32.27
CA LEU A 299 -28.46 2.71 32.81
C LEU A 299 -29.87 2.21 32.49
N SER A 300 -30.85 3.12 32.36
CA SER A 300 -32.24 2.75 32.05
C SER A 300 -32.46 2.17 30.64
N SER A 301 -31.46 2.33 29.75
CA SER A 301 -31.50 1.92 28.35
C SER A 301 -30.43 0.90 27.97
N VAL A 302 -29.84 0.21 28.96
CA VAL A 302 -28.84 -0.85 28.72
C VAL A 302 -29.51 -2.10 28.13
N ASP A 303 -28.91 -2.62 27.05
CA ASP A 303 -29.45 -3.73 26.29
C ASP A 303 -28.85 -5.09 26.67
N THR A 304 -27.64 -5.10 27.24
CA THR A 304 -26.91 -6.35 27.56
C THR A 304 -26.31 -6.31 28.97
N GLU A 305 -26.15 -7.50 29.57
CA GLU A 305 -25.47 -7.67 30.86
C GLU A 305 -24.03 -7.13 30.83
N GLN A 306 -23.30 -7.35 29.74
CA GLN A 306 -21.95 -6.85 29.57
C GLN A 306 -21.90 -5.32 29.58
N GLU A 307 -22.84 -4.65 28.92
CA GLU A 307 -22.97 -3.20 28.95
C GLU A 307 -23.26 -2.69 30.36
N LEU A 308 -24.15 -3.37 31.10
CA LEU A 308 -24.48 -3.04 32.47
C LEU A 308 -23.24 -3.11 33.39
N LEU A 309 -22.46 -4.20 33.28
CA LEU A 309 -21.25 -4.38 34.08
C LEU A 309 -20.18 -3.33 33.76
N ASN A 310 -20.01 -2.93 32.51
CA ASN A 310 -19.13 -1.84 32.13
C ASN A 310 -19.55 -0.51 32.77
N ARG A 311 -20.86 -0.21 32.83
CA ARG A 311 -21.37 0.99 33.51
C ARG A 311 -21.16 0.92 35.01
N TYR A 312 -21.46 -0.24 35.62
CA TYR A 312 -21.22 -0.47 37.04
C TYR A 312 -19.75 -0.26 37.38
N PHE A 313 -18.85 -0.78 36.58
CA PHE A 313 -17.42 -0.56 36.76
C PHE A 313 -17.08 0.95 36.76
N THR A 314 -17.55 1.68 35.74
CA THR A 314 -17.32 3.13 35.62
C THR A 314 -17.86 3.92 36.79
N ILE A 315 -19.06 3.59 37.29
CA ILE A 315 -19.67 4.19 38.46
C ILE A 315 -18.83 3.88 39.72
N GLY A 316 -18.39 2.63 39.86
CA GLY A 316 -17.51 2.20 40.95
C GLY A 316 -16.19 2.99 41.01
N VAL A 317 -15.60 3.26 39.84
CA VAL A 317 -14.37 4.06 39.74
C VAL A 317 -14.58 5.49 40.24
N ILE A 318 -15.70 6.13 39.88
CA ILE A 318 -16.01 7.48 40.36
C ILE A 318 -16.19 7.47 41.87
N PHE A 319 -16.96 6.54 42.44
CA PHE A 319 -17.13 6.43 43.90
C PHE A 319 -15.84 6.15 44.62
N PHE A 320 -14.96 5.32 44.05
CA PHE A 320 -13.64 5.04 44.61
C PHE A 320 -12.80 6.30 44.74
N HIS A 321 -12.69 7.08 43.70
CA HIS A 321 -11.92 8.33 43.71
C HIS A 321 -12.58 9.43 44.55
N ASP A 322 -13.90 9.38 44.71
CA ASP A 322 -14.65 10.25 45.63
C ASP A 322 -14.58 9.77 47.11
N SER A 323 -13.77 8.73 47.36
CA SER A 323 -13.60 8.10 48.67
C SER A 323 -14.91 7.52 49.28
N ASN A 324 -15.93 7.30 48.50
CA ASN A 324 -17.15 6.62 48.90
C ASN A 324 -16.99 5.10 48.71
N TYR A 325 -16.25 4.49 49.62
CA TYR A 325 -15.87 3.09 49.50
C TYR A 325 -17.02 2.11 49.63
N ASP A 326 -18.07 2.42 50.37
CA ASP A 326 -19.25 1.56 50.48
C ASP A 326 -19.98 1.42 49.16
N SER A 327 -20.17 2.55 48.46
CA SER A 327 -20.78 2.52 47.10
C SER A 327 -19.84 1.86 46.11
N ALA A 328 -18.53 2.16 46.16
CA ALA A 328 -17.55 1.54 45.27
C ALA A 328 -17.52 0.02 45.38
N LEU A 329 -17.58 -0.51 46.63
CA LEU A 329 -17.64 -1.95 46.89
C LEU A 329 -18.83 -2.61 46.19
N TYR A 330 -20.03 -2.06 46.37
CA TYR A 330 -21.23 -2.62 45.76
C TYR A 330 -21.07 -2.83 44.26
N TYR A 331 -20.55 -1.82 43.56
CA TYR A 331 -20.37 -1.90 42.10
C TYR A 331 -19.23 -2.83 41.72
N PHE A 332 -18.07 -2.76 42.35
CA PHE A 332 -16.93 -3.61 42.01
C PHE A 332 -17.15 -5.08 42.38
N GLU A 333 -17.79 -5.38 43.52
CA GLU A 333 -18.14 -6.76 43.90
C GLU A 333 -19.13 -7.36 42.89
N THR A 334 -20.09 -6.59 42.40
CA THR A 334 -21.04 -7.03 41.37
C THR A 334 -20.30 -7.37 40.08
N VAL A 335 -19.35 -6.51 39.64
CA VAL A 335 -18.53 -6.76 38.45
C VAL A 335 -17.62 -7.96 38.63
N PHE A 336 -16.97 -8.08 39.78
CA PHE A 336 -16.05 -9.17 40.11
C PHE A 336 -16.73 -10.54 40.20
N ALA A 337 -18.01 -10.57 40.58
CA ALA A 337 -18.80 -11.78 40.66
C ALA A 337 -19.09 -12.41 39.26
N ASN A 338 -19.09 -11.60 38.20
CA ASN A 338 -19.29 -12.10 36.84
C ASN A 338 -17.99 -12.73 36.32
N LYS A 339 -18.05 -14.03 35.99
CA LYS A 339 -16.90 -14.83 35.54
C LYS A 339 -16.74 -14.90 34.01
N GLU A 340 -17.67 -14.36 33.25
CA GLU A 340 -17.66 -14.44 31.78
C GLU A 340 -16.65 -13.49 31.16
N ASN A 341 -16.41 -12.33 31.80
CA ASN A 341 -15.43 -11.34 31.35
C ASN A 341 -14.25 -11.24 32.32
N VAL A 342 -13.24 -12.09 32.10
CA VAL A 342 -12.03 -12.16 32.96
C VAL A 342 -11.26 -10.84 32.98
N ASN A 343 -11.22 -10.11 31.86
CA ASN A 343 -10.52 -8.82 31.79
C ASN A 343 -11.18 -7.78 32.69
N LEU A 344 -12.50 -7.65 32.62
CA LEU A 344 -13.26 -6.73 33.47
C LEU A 344 -13.18 -7.15 34.94
N GLN A 345 -13.25 -8.48 35.21
CA GLN A 345 -13.07 -9.06 36.53
C GLN A 345 -11.69 -8.74 37.11
N THR A 346 -10.63 -8.81 36.29
CA THR A 346 -9.25 -8.51 36.75
C THR A 346 -9.09 -7.03 37.11
N VAL A 347 -9.64 -6.13 36.33
CA VAL A 347 -9.58 -4.70 36.64
C VAL A 347 -10.41 -4.38 37.88
N ALA A 348 -11.60 -4.97 38.04
CA ALA A 348 -12.41 -4.84 39.24
C ALA A 348 -11.67 -5.37 40.50
N ALA A 349 -10.95 -6.49 40.39
CA ALA A 349 -10.14 -7.03 41.48
C ALA A 349 -9.03 -6.08 41.91
N CYS A 350 -8.39 -5.36 40.97
CA CYS A 350 -7.40 -4.32 41.32
C CYS A 350 -7.99 -3.21 42.18
N TYR A 351 -9.18 -2.71 41.80
CA TYR A 351 -9.86 -1.69 42.58
C TYR A 351 -10.34 -2.23 43.92
N LEU A 352 -10.89 -3.47 43.98
CA LEU A 352 -11.30 -4.12 45.21
C LEU A 352 -10.15 -4.28 46.21
N CYS A 353 -8.95 -4.68 45.75
CA CYS A 353 -7.77 -4.72 46.60
C CYS A 353 -7.54 -3.37 47.30
N ASN A 354 -7.56 -2.28 46.54
CA ASN A 354 -7.33 -0.94 47.05
C ASN A 354 -8.44 -0.48 48.00
N VAL A 355 -9.71 -0.78 47.69
CA VAL A 355 -10.85 -0.44 48.53
C VAL A 355 -10.78 -1.22 49.85
N TYR A 356 -10.60 -2.55 49.82
CA TYR A 356 -10.52 -3.39 51.01
C TYR A 356 -9.32 -3.01 51.91
N ASP A 357 -8.20 -2.64 51.29
CA ASP A 357 -7.03 -2.15 52.04
C ASP A 357 -7.35 -0.82 52.76
N SER A 358 -8.02 0.10 52.03
CA SER A 358 -8.43 1.40 52.59
C SER A 358 -9.39 1.27 53.79
N ILE A 359 -10.30 0.29 53.74
CA ILE A 359 -11.25 0.02 54.84
C ILE A 359 -10.73 -1.02 55.86
N LYS A 360 -9.47 -1.49 55.69
CA LYS A 360 -8.78 -2.45 56.58
C LYS A 360 -9.38 -3.87 56.58
N GLU A 361 -10.08 -4.28 55.52
CA GLU A 361 -10.61 -5.63 55.32
C GLU A 361 -9.54 -6.51 54.64
N PHE A 362 -8.37 -6.68 55.26
CA PHE A 362 -7.19 -7.31 54.65
C PHE A 362 -7.43 -8.76 54.17
N GLY A 363 -8.32 -9.51 54.83
CA GLY A 363 -8.66 -10.86 54.40
C GLY A 363 -9.34 -10.91 53.02
N LYS A 364 -10.19 -9.91 52.71
CA LYS A 364 -10.84 -9.79 51.43
C LYS A 364 -9.89 -9.23 50.38
N ALA A 365 -9.03 -8.28 50.79
CA ALA A 365 -7.97 -7.78 49.89
C ALA A 365 -7.05 -8.92 49.43
N ASP A 366 -6.66 -9.84 50.33
CA ASP A 366 -5.84 -11.01 50.00
C ASP A 366 -6.50 -11.96 48.97
N VAL A 367 -7.83 -12.14 49.04
CA VAL A 367 -8.57 -12.93 48.05
C VAL A 367 -8.46 -12.31 46.66
N CYS A 368 -8.66 -11.01 46.54
CA CYS A 368 -8.52 -10.29 45.28
C CYS A 368 -7.06 -10.31 44.78
N ALA A 369 -6.09 -10.11 45.70
CA ALA A 369 -4.68 -10.17 45.35
C ALA A 369 -4.24 -11.56 44.84
N ARG A 370 -4.71 -12.65 45.44
CA ARG A 370 -4.46 -14.02 44.93
C ARG A 370 -5.05 -14.21 43.55
N PHE A 371 -6.28 -13.76 43.33
CA PHE A 371 -6.89 -13.81 41.98
C PHE A 371 -6.01 -13.09 40.97
N LEU A 372 -5.50 -11.90 41.29
CA LEU A 372 -4.60 -11.15 40.43
C LEU A 372 -3.26 -11.87 40.19
N VAL A 373 -2.68 -12.52 41.21
CA VAL A 373 -1.43 -13.29 41.06
C VAL A 373 -1.63 -14.50 40.18
N ASP A 374 -2.76 -15.22 40.33
CA ASP A 374 -3.06 -16.36 39.47
C ASP A 374 -3.25 -15.97 38.01
N HIS A 375 -3.73 -14.74 37.76
CA HIS A 375 -3.86 -14.19 36.40
C HIS A 375 -2.58 -13.49 35.90
N LYS A 376 -1.66 -13.09 36.82
CA LYS A 376 -0.36 -12.47 36.49
C LYS A 376 0.69 -13.42 35.89
N LYS A 377 0.53 -14.72 35.97
CA LYS A 377 1.36 -15.68 35.23
C LYS A 377 1.35 -15.38 33.71
N TRP A 378 0.36 -14.63 33.30
CA TRP A 378 0.17 -14.14 31.94
C TRP A 378 1.14 -12.99 31.53
N GLU A 379 1.68 -12.21 32.48
CA GLU A 379 2.52 -11.03 32.16
C GLU A 379 3.88 -11.38 31.52
N GLY A 380 4.47 -12.52 31.87
CA GLY A 380 5.77 -12.94 31.32
C GLY A 380 5.67 -13.42 29.87
N GLU A 381 4.62 -14.16 29.56
CA GLU A 381 4.30 -14.63 28.20
C GLU A 381 3.84 -13.44 27.34
N ASN A 382 3.12 -12.49 27.93
CA ASN A 382 2.63 -11.29 27.27
C ASN A 382 3.77 -10.35 26.83
N LYS A 383 4.87 -10.28 27.57
CA LYS A 383 6.00 -9.40 27.24
C LYS A 383 6.71 -9.79 25.94
N ALA A 384 6.89 -11.09 25.71
CA ALA A 384 7.44 -11.63 24.46
C ALA A 384 6.47 -11.41 23.29
N LEU A 385 5.18 -11.60 23.53
CA LEU A 385 4.10 -11.36 22.60
C LEU A 385 4.06 -9.88 22.17
N VAL A 386 4.00 -8.96 23.12
CA VAL A 386 3.99 -7.50 22.86
C VAL A 386 5.21 -7.09 22.06
N SER A 387 6.42 -7.54 22.46
CA SER A 387 7.65 -7.24 21.74
C SER A 387 7.63 -7.76 20.28
N LYS A 388 7.03 -8.93 20.05
CA LYS A 388 6.89 -9.48 18.70
C LYS A 388 5.93 -8.64 17.85
N LEU A 389 4.77 -8.29 18.37
CA LEU A 389 3.78 -7.44 17.71
C LEU A 389 4.35 -6.05 17.41
N GLU A 390 5.05 -5.46 18.38
CA GLU A 390 5.72 -4.16 18.24
C GLU A 390 6.75 -4.18 17.08
N ASN A 391 7.60 -5.20 17.05
CA ASN A 391 8.59 -5.36 15.99
C ASN A 391 7.93 -5.53 14.60
N MET A 392 6.86 -6.33 14.51
CA MET A 392 6.13 -6.54 13.26
C MET A 392 5.53 -5.22 12.76
N PHE A 393 4.82 -4.51 13.63
CA PHE A 393 4.19 -3.23 13.27
C PHE A 393 5.21 -2.15 12.95
N LYS A 394 6.28 -2.05 13.74
CA LYS A 394 7.38 -1.11 13.48
C LYS A 394 8.03 -1.37 12.13
N THR A 395 8.32 -2.64 11.81
CA THR A 395 8.91 -3.00 10.51
C THR A 395 8.00 -2.57 9.35
N TYR A 396 6.70 -2.82 9.46
CA TYR A 396 5.72 -2.38 8.47
C TYR A 396 5.69 -0.84 8.34
N MET A 397 5.64 -0.12 9.46
CA MET A 397 5.58 1.35 9.46
C MET A 397 6.87 1.98 8.90
N ASP A 398 8.04 1.42 9.23
CA ASP A 398 9.33 1.87 8.70
C ASP A 398 9.39 1.68 7.17
N GLN A 399 8.91 0.55 6.66
CA GLN A 399 8.82 0.30 5.21
C GLN A 399 7.84 1.27 4.53
N LYS A 400 6.68 1.50 5.13
CA LYS A 400 5.69 2.45 4.63
C LYS A 400 6.24 3.87 4.58
N GLN A 401 6.84 4.35 5.67
CA GLN A 401 7.47 5.68 5.73
C GLN A 401 8.59 5.83 4.69
N HIS A 402 9.38 4.78 4.48
CA HIS A 402 10.43 4.79 3.46
C HIS A 402 9.84 4.93 2.05
N LYS A 403 8.79 4.18 1.72
CA LYS A 403 8.06 4.28 0.44
C LYS A 403 7.47 5.70 0.25
N GLU A 404 6.79 6.23 1.26
CA GLU A 404 6.21 7.58 1.23
C GLU A 404 7.28 8.66 1.06
N ALA A 405 8.41 8.56 1.78
CA ALA A 405 9.54 9.48 1.66
C ALA A 405 10.15 9.46 0.25
N GLU A 406 10.30 8.28 -0.35
CA GLU A 406 10.74 8.14 -1.74
C GLU A 406 9.76 8.80 -2.72
N GLU A 407 8.47 8.59 -2.54
CA GLU A 407 7.46 9.23 -3.39
C GLU A 407 7.44 10.75 -3.24
N MET A 408 7.53 11.26 -2.02
CA MET A 408 7.64 12.69 -1.75
C MET A 408 8.91 13.28 -2.38
N ARG A 409 10.03 12.57 -2.29
CA ARG A 409 11.28 12.95 -2.96
C ARG A 409 11.11 13.00 -4.47
N LYS A 410 10.48 11.96 -5.06
CA LYS A 410 10.15 11.93 -6.50
C LYS A 410 9.23 13.10 -6.89
N LYS A 411 8.18 13.38 -6.09
CA LYS A 411 7.25 14.52 -6.29
C LYS A 411 7.98 15.87 -6.16
N SER A 412 8.89 16.02 -5.19
CA SER A 412 9.69 17.24 -5.00
C SER A 412 10.63 17.48 -6.17
N ILE A 413 11.36 16.45 -6.61
CA ILE A 413 12.21 16.51 -7.79
C ILE A 413 11.39 16.91 -9.02
N ARG A 414 10.19 16.34 -9.19
CA ARG A 414 9.26 16.72 -10.27
C ARG A 414 8.92 18.22 -10.26
N LYS A 415 8.54 18.75 -9.10
CA LYS A 415 8.21 20.18 -8.95
C LYS A 415 9.41 21.06 -9.27
N THR A 416 10.60 20.66 -8.78
CA THR A 416 11.85 21.40 -9.02
C THR A 416 12.22 21.44 -10.51
N ILE A 417 12.09 20.31 -11.20
CA ILE A 417 12.34 20.23 -12.66
C ILE A 417 11.35 21.08 -13.44
N VAL A 418 10.05 21.03 -13.10
CA VAL A 418 9.00 21.85 -13.75
C VAL A 418 9.28 23.36 -13.60
N ILE A 419 9.96 23.77 -12.51
CA ILE A 419 10.32 25.17 -12.29
C ILE A 419 11.65 25.51 -12.96
N ILE A 420 12.67 24.67 -12.81
CA ILE A 420 14.04 24.97 -13.29
C ILE A 420 14.11 24.91 -14.83
N VAL A 421 13.43 23.94 -15.45
CA VAL A 421 13.49 23.75 -16.92
C VAL A 421 12.96 24.99 -17.67
N PRO A 422 11.78 25.55 -17.36
CA PRO A 422 11.33 26.80 -18.00
C PRO A 422 12.28 27.98 -17.76
N ILE A 423 12.81 28.11 -16.54
CA ILE A 423 13.77 29.18 -16.21
C ILE A 423 15.05 29.00 -17.03
N ALA A 424 15.60 27.82 -17.11
CA ALA A 424 16.78 27.51 -17.91
C ALA A 424 16.53 27.80 -19.40
N ILE A 425 15.34 27.47 -19.92
CA ILE A 425 14.93 27.78 -21.29
C ILE A 425 14.87 29.31 -21.50
N VAL A 426 14.25 30.06 -20.58
CA VAL A 426 14.16 31.52 -20.66
C VAL A 426 15.56 32.15 -20.59
N VAL A 427 16.43 31.65 -19.71
CA VAL A 427 17.81 32.12 -19.60
C VAL A 427 18.58 31.82 -20.91
N ALA A 428 18.46 30.62 -21.44
CA ALA A 428 19.08 30.21 -22.69
C ALA A 428 18.59 31.09 -23.87
N LEU A 429 17.27 31.30 -23.96
CA LEU A 429 16.68 32.19 -24.97
C LEU A 429 17.16 33.64 -24.81
N SER A 430 17.25 34.13 -23.57
CA SER A 430 17.76 35.45 -23.27
C SER A 430 19.23 35.59 -23.68
N ILE A 431 20.05 34.58 -23.41
CA ILE A 431 21.46 34.56 -23.85
C ILE A 431 21.54 34.57 -25.38
N ILE A 432 20.70 33.81 -26.08
CA ILE A 432 20.64 33.77 -27.54
C ILE A 432 20.21 35.13 -28.09
N VAL A 433 19.18 35.75 -27.50
CA VAL A 433 18.73 37.11 -27.89
C VAL A 433 19.82 38.15 -27.68
N LEU A 434 20.47 38.12 -26.51
CA LEU A 434 21.59 39.05 -26.19
C LEU A 434 22.79 38.80 -27.13
N ALA A 435 23.13 37.54 -27.41
CA ALA A 435 24.18 37.21 -28.37
C ALA A 435 23.84 37.73 -29.79
N LYS A 436 22.56 37.52 -30.22
CA LYS A 436 22.06 38.04 -31.50
C LYS A 436 22.03 39.56 -31.54
N GLN A 437 21.70 40.21 -30.42
CA GLN A 437 21.69 41.66 -30.29
C GLN A 437 23.12 42.24 -30.25
N ARG A 438 24.06 41.57 -29.55
CA ARG A 438 25.49 41.87 -29.61
C ARG A 438 26.06 41.72 -31.01
N SER A 439 25.72 40.62 -31.68
CA SER A 439 26.11 40.37 -33.09
C SER A 439 25.55 41.46 -34.02
N ARG A 440 24.27 41.84 -33.85
CA ARG A 440 23.67 42.94 -34.63
C ARG A 440 24.32 44.29 -34.34
N ASN A 441 24.65 44.57 -33.06
CA ASN A 441 25.33 45.82 -32.69
C ASN A 441 26.80 45.85 -33.16
N LEU A 442 27.47 44.67 -33.16
CA LEU A 442 28.80 44.51 -33.76
C LEU A 442 28.73 44.70 -35.31
N LEU A 443 27.72 44.08 -35.95
CA LEU A 443 27.49 44.27 -37.39
C LEU A 443 27.22 45.76 -37.72
N LYS A 444 26.38 46.46 -36.92
CA LYS A 444 26.13 47.89 -37.11
C LYS A 444 27.40 48.72 -36.93
N LYS A 445 28.19 48.43 -35.86
CA LYS A 445 29.49 49.11 -35.70
C LYS A 445 30.47 48.77 -36.80
N GLN A 446 30.49 47.52 -37.26
CA GLN A 446 31.32 47.11 -38.41
C GLN A 446 30.83 47.72 -39.72
N GLN A 447 29.49 47.85 -39.91
CA GLN A 447 28.95 48.59 -41.03
C GLN A 447 29.30 50.10 -40.98
N GLU A 448 29.18 50.71 -39.81
CA GLU A 448 29.59 52.10 -39.60
C GLU A 448 31.12 52.33 -39.77
N GLU A 449 31.94 51.32 -39.34
CA GLU A 449 33.39 51.35 -39.62
C GLU A 449 33.70 50.96 -41.05
N ALA A 450 32.97 50.01 -41.67
CA ALA A 450 33.12 49.68 -43.07
C ALA A 450 32.72 50.84 -43.98
N ASP A 451 31.62 51.58 -43.66
CA ASP A 451 31.24 52.78 -44.36
C ASP A 451 32.30 53.93 -44.18
N ARG A 452 33.05 53.89 -43.07
CA ARG A 452 34.22 54.79 -42.86
C ARG A 452 35.50 54.26 -43.54
N LEU A 453 35.61 52.98 -43.73
CA LEU A 453 36.78 52.31 -44.34
C LEU A 453 36.56 51.89 -45.79
N LEU A 454 35.37 52.12 -46.36
CA LEU A 454 35.08 51.94 -47.79
C LEU A 454 35.98 52.71 -48.75
N GLY A 455 36.97 53.42 -48.18
CA GLY A 455 38.05 54.03 -48.94
C GLY A 455 39.40 53.29 -48.88
N LYS A 456 39.52 52.28 -48.03
CA LYS A 456 40.79 51.50 -47.95
C LYS A 456 40.53 50.05 -47.54
N THR A 457 40.73 49.19 -48.48
CA THR A 457 40.97 47.72 -48.31
C THR A 457 39.76 46.74 -48.31
N GLU A 458 39.22 46.49 -49.47
CA GLU A 458 38.35 45.32 -49.77
C GLU A 458 39.08 43.95 -49.64
N LYS A 459 40.38 43.94 -49.70
CA LYS A 459 41.17 42.69 -49.69
C LYS A 459 41.52 42.09 -48.34
N GLU A 460 41.52 42.88 -47.27
CA GLU A 460 41.80 42.34 -45.92
C GLU A 460 40.56 41.73 -45.25
N HIS A 461 39.36 42.23 -45.57
CA HIS A 461 38.12 41.75 -44.99
C HIS A 461 37.71 40.37 -45.48
N GLU A 462 38.01 40.06 -46.72
CA GLU A 462 37.71 38.73 -47.29
C GLU A 462 38.57 37.63 -46.67
N LYS A 463 39.76 37.95 -46.21
CA LYS A 463 40.64 37.00 -45.49
C LYS A 463 40.17 36.71 -44.08
N GLU A 464 39.66 37.70 -43.36
CA GLU A 464 39.21 37.57 -41.96
C GLU A 464 37.91 36.78 -41.88
N LEU A 465 36.97 36.99 -42.82
CA LEU A 465 35.71 36.24 -42.89
C LEU A 465 35.93 34.74 -43.18
N ARG A 466 36.90 34.43 -44.05
CA ARG A 466 37.30 33.05 -44.37
C ARG A 466 37.92 32.36 -43.15
N ARG A 467 38.60 33.10 -42.28
CA ARG A 467 39.20 32.56 -41.06
C ARG A 467 38.16 32.17 -40.02
N LEU A 468 37.13 33.02 -39.77
CA LEU A 468 36.04 32.79 -38.83
C LEU A 468 35.14 31.63 -39.29
N GLN A 469 34.91 31.51 -40.61
CA GLN A 469 34.20 30.33 -41.17
C GLN A 469 35.00 29.04 -40.97
N ALA A 470 36.30 29.08 -41.18
CA ALA A 470 37.16 27.90 -40.97
C ALA A 470 37.24 27.50 -39.50
N GLU A 471 37.22 28.44 -38.53
CA GLU A 471 37.20 28.14 -37.09
C GLU A 471 35.86 27.53 -36.63
N ALA A 472 34.71 27.99 -37.18
CA ALA A 472 33.39 27.40 -36.90
C ALA A 472 33.22 26.01 -37.52
N GLU A 473 33.73 25.82 -38.76
CA GLU A 473 33.77 24.50 -39.41
C GLU A 473 34.69 23.54 -38.68
N GLN A 474 35.80 24.08 -38.09
CA GLN A 474 36.73 23.27 -37.29
C GLN A 474 36.06 22.72 -36.02
N GLN A 475 35.29 23.54 -35.28
CA GLN A 475 34.61 23.09 -34.07
C GLN A 475 33.55 21.99 -34.36
N LEU A 476 32.86 22.10 -35.50
CA LEU A 476 31.92 21.06 -35.93
C LEU A 476 32.65 19.77 -36.37
N ALA A 477 33.83 19.96 -37.02
CA ALA A 477 34.67 18.84 -37.42
C ALA A 477 35.27 18.13 -36.21
N ASP A 478 35.76 18.87 -35.20
CA ASP A 478 36.31 18.31 -33.96
C ASP A 478 35.26 17.46 -33.20
N ALA A 479 34.01 17.92 -33.11
CA ALA A 479 32.92 17.14 -32.50
C ALA A 479 32.56 15.90 -33.31
N ALA A 480 32.59 15.99 -34.63
CA ALA A 480 32.37 14.84 -35.51
C ALA A 480 33.52 13.84 -35.46
N GLU A 481 34.76 14.34 -35.36
CA GLU A 481 35.95 13.51 -35.21
C GLU A 481 35.95 12.75 -33.88
N LEU A 482 35.57 13.41 -32.78
CA LEU A 482 35.41 12.78 -31.45
C LEU A 482 34.39 11.65 -31.51
N TYR A 483 33.26 11.88 -32.18
CA TYR A 483 32.24 10.84 -32.35
C TYR A 483 32.69 9.73 -33.29
N ALA A 484 33.39 10.06 -34.35
CA ALA A 484 33.99 9.06 -35.24
C ALA A 484 35.01 8.20 -34.48
N ALA A 485 35.91 8.84 -33.72
CA ALA A 485 36.90 8.14 -32.90
C ALA A 485 36.22 7.21 -31.87
N PHE A 486 35.15 7.65 -31.23
CA PHE A 486 34.35 6.80 -30.34
C PHE A 486 33.76 5.60 -31.08
N LEU A 487 33.24 5.78 -32.29
CA LEU A 487 32.67 4.68 -33.08
C LEU A 487 33.73 3.69 -33.61
N GLU A 488 35.00 4.15 -33.73
CA GLU A 488 36.15 3.32 -34.14
C GLU A 488 36.73 2.50 -32.99
N GLU A 489 36.34 2.79 -31.74
CA GLU A 489 36.79 1.98 -30.61
C GLU A 489 36.46 0.49 -30.81
N PRO A 490 37.38 -0.43 -30.51
CA PRO A 490 37.24 -1.87 -30.83
C PRO A 490 35.90 -2.46 -30.34
N VAL A 491 35.42 -2.06 -29.18
CA VAL A 491 34.16 -2.54 -28.62
C VAL A 491 32.97 -1.96 -29.39
N CYS A 492 33.03 -0.71 -29.82
CA CYS A 492 31.98 -0.06 -30.61
C CYS A 492 31.89 -0.68 -32.01
N VAL A 493 33.04 -0.91 -32.65
CA VAL A 493 33.13 -1.62 -33.95
C VAL A 493 32.60 -3.05 -33.82
N LYS A 494 32.97 -3.76 -32.76
CA LYS A 494 32.46 -5.11 -32.48
C LYS A 494 30.93 -5.12 -32.37
N ILE A 495 30.38 -4.23 -31.54
CA ILE A 495 28.91 -4.15 -31.33
C ILE A 495 28.19 -3.75 -32.63
N ASN A 496 28.65 -2.72 -33.33
CA ASN A 496 28.06 -2.29 -34.60
C ASN A 496 28.19 -3.37 -35.70
N GLY A 497 29.29 -4.10 -35.75
CA GLY A 497 29.50 -5.23 -36.64
C GLY A 497 28.51 -6.37 -36.40
N LEU A 498 28.13 -6.61 -35.15
CA LEU A 498 27.15 -7.66 -34.83
C LEU A 498 25.76 -7.41 -35.42
N VAL A 499 25.40 -6.17 -35.71
CA VAL A 499 24.04 -5.79 -36.19
C VAL A 499 24.03 -5.11 -37.56
N ARG A 500 25.19 -4.87 -38.19
CA ARG A 500 25.33 -4.06 -39.42
C ARG A 500 24.57 -4.63 -40.60
N ASP A 501 24.71 -5.95 -40.82
CA ASP A 501 24.17 -6.63 -42.03
C ASP A 501 22.89 -7.42 -41.74
N LEU A 502 22.29 -7.20 -40.57
CA LEU A 502 21.10 -7.93 -40.13
C LEU A 502 19.82 -7.33 -40.72
N HIS A 503 19.17 -8.09 -41.59
CA HIS A 503 17.78 -7.83 -41.99
C HIS A 503 16.83 -8.22 -40.84
N ILE A 504 16.66 -7.31 -39.83
CA ILE A 504 15.82 -7.54 -38.66
C ILE A 504 14.35 -7.39 -39.06
N THR A 505 13.64 -8.51 -39.10
CA THR A 505 12.19 -8.53 -39.34
C THR A 505 11.43 -8.76 -38.05
N THR A 506 10.32 -8.08 -37.87
CA THR A 506 9.46 -8.20 -36.64
C THR A 506 8.69 -9.54 -36.60
N ARG A 507 8.82 -10.39 -37.61
CA ARG A 507 8.13 -11.70 -37.71
C ARG A 507 8.92 -12.87 -37.15
N LYS A 508 10.23 -12.69 -36.85
CA LYS A 508 11.08 -13.73 -36.25
C LYS A 508 11.42 -13.36 -34.81
N PRO A 509 11.39 -14.31 -33.87
CA PRO A 509 11.87 -14.06 -32.53
C PRO A 509 13.32 -13.57 -32.55
N TYR A 510 13.63 -12.55 -31.75
CA TYR A 510 14.97 -11.94 -31.71
C TYR A 510 16.07 -12.94 -31.24
N SER A 511 15.71 -13.93 -30.42
CA SER A 511 16.56 -15.06 -30.05
C SER A 511 17.05 -15.92 -31.24
N HIS A 512 16.39 -15.82 -32.39
CA HIS A 512 16.77 -16.55 -33.62
C HIS A 512 18.07 -16.00 -34.26
N TYR A 513 18.48 -14.79 -33.90
CA TYR A 513 19.69 -14.20 -34.46
C TYR A 513 20.99 -14.68 -33.77
N HIS A 514 20.89 -15.44 -32.68
CA HIS A 514 22.02 -16.01 -31.90
C HIS A 514 23.16 -15.03 -31.60
N ILE A 515 22.82 -13.74 -31.50
CA ILE A 515 23.76 -12.66 -31.22
C ILE A 515 23.38 -12.08 -29.86
N SER A 516 24.33 -12.02 -28.92
CA SER A 516 24.14 -11.40 -27.62
C SER A 516 25.39 -10.65 -27.20
N LEU A 517 25.25 -9.65 -26.37
CA LEU A 517 26.36 -9.00 -25.69
C LEU A 517 26.73 -9.82 -24.45
N ASP A 518 28.02 -10.18 -24.35
CA ASP A 518 28.59 -10.75 -23.13
C ASP A 518 28.90 -9.65 -22.10
N GLU A 519 29.04 -10.03 -20.83
CA GLU A 519 29.30 -9.08 -19.75
C GLU A 519 30.60 -8.30 -19.94
N ASP A 520 31.59 -8.92 -20.54
CA ASP A 520 32.89 -8.30 -20.80
C ASP A 520 32.78 -7.20 -21.87
N THR A 521 32.04 -7.43 -22.93
CA THR A 521 31.73 -6.40 -23.95
C THR A 521 30.93 -5.23 -23.39
N ILE A 522 30.00 -5.49 -22.47
CA ILE A 522 29.21 -4.45 -21.80
C ILE A 522 30.11 -3.60 -20.89
N ALA A 523 31.02 -4.23 -20.13
CA ALA A 523 31.97 -3.54 -19.27
C ALA A 523 32.91 -2.65 -20.11
N GLN A 524 33.48 -3.17 -21.19
CA GLN A 524 34.31 -2.39 -22.12
C GLN A 524 33.57 -1.22 -22.74
N LEU A 525 32.31 -1.39 -23.15
CA LEU A 525 31.49 -0.28 -23.66
C LEU A 525 31.31 0.80 -22.59
N SER A 526 31.04 0.41 -21.36
CA SER A 526 30.88 1.36 -20.25
C SER A 526 32.15 2.16 -19.98
N GLU A 527 33.30 1.53 -20.08
CA GLU A 527 34.62 2.18 -19.92
C GLU A 527 34.86 3.18 -21.05
N VAL A 528 34.69 2.76 -22.30
CA VAL A 528 34.89 3.62 -23.48
C VAL A 528 33.92 4.81 -23.48
N VAL A 529 32.66 4.62 -23.13
CA VAL A 529 31.72 5.74 -22.97
C VAL A 529 32.16 6.70 -21.87
N THR A 530 32.74 6.18 -20.77
CA THR A 530 33.24 7.03 -19.69
C THR A 530 34.45 7.84 -20.12
N VAL A 531 35.32 7.30 -20.97
CA VAL A 531 36.49 8.00 -21.52
C VAL A 531 36.07 9.10 -22.49
N HIS A 532 35.20 8.83 -23.44
CA HIS A 532 34.81 9.80 -24.49
C HIS A 532 33.69 10.74 -24.06
N TYR A 533 32.78 10.30 -23.19
CA TYR A 533 31.57 11.03 -22.76
C TYR A 533 31.36 10.93 -21.25
N GLY A 534 32.37 11.28 -20.44
CA GLY A 534 32.38 11.17 -18.99
C GLY A 534 31.20 11.85 -18.28
N GLU A 535 30.67 12.93 -18.88
CA GLU A 535 29.55 13.69 -18.33
C GLU A 535 28.17 13.04 -18.57
N LEU A 536 28.06 12.06 -19.48
CA LEU A 536 26.79 11.42 -19.82
C LEU A 536 26.17 10.69 -18.62
N LYS A 537 26.95 9.90 -17.89
CA LYS A 537 26.50 9.16 -16.72
C LYS A 537 26.05 10.08 -15.58
N PRO A 538 26.84 11.11 -15.17
CA PRO A 538 26.40 12.10 -14.20
C PRO A 538 25.12 12.84 -14.61
N ALA A 539 25.01 13.23 -15.89
CA ALA A 539 23.82 13.92 -16.39
C ALA A 539 22.55 13.05 -16.29
N LEU A 540 22.66 11.76 -16.65
CA LEU A 540 21.57 10.82 -16.52
C LEU A 540 21.21 10.54 -15.05
N GLN A 541 22.21 10.44 -14.17
CA GLN A 541 22.01 10.22 -12.73
C GLN A 541 21.43 11.45 -12.03
N CYS A 542 21.69 12.64 -12.52
CA CYS A 542 21.07 13.86 -12.01
C CYS A 542 19.54 13.85 -12.21
N LEU A 543 19.07 13.34 -13.34
CA LEU A 543 17.63 13.22 -13.65
C LEU A 543 16.97 12.00 -13.02
N TYR A 544 17.71 10.90 -12.91
CA TYR A 544 17.25 9.63 -12.37
C TYR A 544 18.35 8.99 -11.52
N PRO A 545 18.46 9.37 -10.22
CA PRO A 545 19.56 8.93 -9.33
C PRO A 545 19.70 7.42 -9.19
N SER A 546 18.59 6.69 -9.28
CA SER A 546 18.55 5.22 -9.19
C SER A 546 18.54 4.54 -10.55
N ILE A 547 19.10 5.18 -11.61
CA ILE A 547 19.19 4.57 -12.93
C ILE A 547 19.96 3.25 -12.85
N GLY A 548 19.29 2.17 -13.18
CA GLY A 548 19.84 0.83 -13.13
C GLY A 548 20.81 0.54 -14.28
N HIS A 549 21.61 -0.52 -14.11
CA HIS A 549 22.57 -0.96 -15.13
C HIS A 549 21.93 -1.23 -16.49
N GLU A 550 20.74 -1.82 -16.53
CA GLU A 550 19.98 -2.13 -17.74
C GLU A 550 19.52 -0.87 -18.49
N ASP A 551 19.09 0.16 -17.76
CA ASP A 551 18.68 1.44 -18.33
C ASP A 551 19.89 2.26 -18.81
N MET A 552 21.00 2.16 -18.10
CA MET A 552 22.26 2.78 -18.50
C MET A 552 22.82 2.15 -19.76
N LEU A 553 22.84 0.82 -19.84
CA LEU A 553 23.23 0.09 -21.04
C LEU A 553 22.37 0.49 -22.26
N LEU A 554 21.08 0.67 -22.06
CA LEU A 554 20.20 1.14 -23.13
C LEU A 554 20.63 2.53 -23.66
N CYS A 555 21.02 3.44 -22.78
CA CYS A 555 21.57 4.75 -23.16
C CYS A 555 22.88 4.63 -23.96
N TYR A 556 23.76 3.76 -23.54
CA TYR A 556 25.03 3.54 -24.23
C TYR A 556 24.86 2.95 -25.64
N LEU A 557 23.89 2.03 -25.78
CA LEU A 557 23.56 1.46 -27.09
C LEU A 557 22.90 2.50 -28.03
N TYR A 558 22.14 3.46 -27.49
CA TYR A 558 21.64 4.59 -28.28
C TYR A 558 22.76 5.55 -28.70
N LEU A 559 23.78 5.75 -27.85
CA LEU A 559 24.96 6.55 -28.21
C LEU A 559 25.72 5.97 -29.40
N LEU A 560 25.76 4.66 -29.54
CA LEU A 560 26.28 3.96 -30.73
C LEU A 560 25.45 4.17 -32.00
N GLY A 561 24.36 4.92 -31.95
CA GLY A 561 23.46 5.17 -33.07
C GLY A 561 22.47 4.03 -33.34
N LEU A 562 22.43 3.00 -32.50
CA LEU A 562 21.58 1.83 -32.70
C LEU A 562 20.10 2.17 -32.53
N ASN A 563 19.24 1.50 -33.29
CA ASN A 563 17.79 1.58 -33.16
C ASN A 563 17.24 0.46 -32.27
N ASN A 564 15.98 0.59 -31.84
CA ASN A 564 15.33 -0.38 -30.94
C ASN A 564 15.33 -1.83 -31.46
N LYS A 565 15.32 -2.05 -32.78
CA LYS A 565 15.36 -3.40 -33.34
C LYS A 565 16.74 -4.03 -33.17
N GLN A 566 17.79 -3.26 -33.44
CA GLN A 566 19.19 -3.68 -33.27
C GLN A 566 19.49 -3.96 -31.80
N ILE A 567 19.04 -3.08 -30.92
CA ILE A 567 19.19 -3.25 -29.46
C ILE A 567 18.44 -4.49 -28.96
N ALA A 568 17.26 -4.78 -29.49
CA ALA A 568 16.49 -5.97 -29.16
C ALA A 568 17.24 -7.26 -29.50
N VAL A 569 17.88 -7.31 -30.67
CA VAL A 569 18.73 -8.44 -31.06
C VAL A 569 19.92 -8.60 -30.12
N LEU A 570 20.68 -7.54 -29.88
CA LEU A 570 21.89 -7.56 -29.05
C LEU A 570 21.60 -7.97 -27.61
N ARG A 571 20.45 -7.61 -27.08
CA ARG A 571 20.04 -7.92 -25.71
C ARG A 571 19.17 -9.18 -25.59
N GLN A 572 18.98 -9.92 -26.69
CA GLN A 572 18.10 -11.10 -26.72
C GLN A 572 16.72 -10.84 -26.11
N ARG A 573 16.16 -9.65 -26.38
CA ARG A 573 14.86 -9.18 -25.88
C ARG A 573 13.90 -8.94 -27.05
N ASP A 574 12.59 -9.02 -26.80
CA ASP A 574 11.62 -8.63 -27.80
C ASP A 574 11.64 -7.11 -28.06
N TYR A 575 11.38 -6.72 -29.31
CA TYR A 575 11.29 -5.30 -29.69
C TYR A 575 10.30 -4.51 -28.83
N SER A 576 9.15 -5.14 -28.51
CA SER A 576 8.15 -4.55 -27.63
C SER A 576 8.70 -4.27 -26.22
N THR A 577 9.54 -5.15 -25.70
CA THR A 577 10.20 -5.01 -24.39
C THR A 577 11.19 -3.84 -24.40
N VAL A 578 12.07 -3.77 -25.41
CA VAL A 578 13.02 -2.65 -25.54
C VAL A 578 12.29 -1.32 -25.72
N ARG A 579 11.26 -1.29 -26.57
CA ARG A 579 10.43 -0.09 -26.77
C ARG A 579 9.70 0.33 -25.51
N LYS A 580 9.20 -0.63 -24.73
CA LYS A 580 8.55 -0.37 -23.45
C LYS A 580 9.56 0.18 -22.45
N GLN A 581 10.75 -0.44 -22.32
CA GLN A 581 11.82 0.04 -21.47
C GLN A 581 12.25 1.47 -21.85
N ALA A 582 12.43 1.76 -23.13
CA ALA A 582 12.75 3.10 -23.59
C ALA A 582 11.68 4.13 -23.20
N LYS A 583 10.40 3.76 -23.32
CA LYS A 583 9.27 4.62 -22.92
C LYS A 583 9.22 4.82 -21.39
N GLU A 584 9.46 3.77 -20.63
CA GLU A 584 9.56 3.85 -19.17
C GLU A 584 10.75 4.71 -18.73
N LEU A 585 11.89 4.56 -19.41
CA LEU A 585 13.08 5.36 -19.14
C LEU A 585 12.85 6.84 -19.49
N MET A 586 12.15 7.16 -20.60
CA MET A 586 11.70 8.53 -20.89
C MET A 586 10.89 9.11 -19.71
N GLY A 587 9.94 8.34 -19.19
CA GLY A 587 9.13 8.74 -18.04
C GLY A 587 9.98 8.96 -16.78
N LYS A 588 10.94 8.10 -16.53
CA LYS A 588 11.88 8.19 -15.40
C LYS A 588 12.83 9.38 -15.54
N LEU A 589 13.37 9.61 -16.73
CA LEU A 589 14.23 10.74 -17.05
C LEU A 589 13.44 12.05 -17.25
N ARG A 590 12.14 11.96 -17.52
CA ARG A 590 11.20 13.09 -17.74
C ARG A 590 11.60 14.00 -18.89
N ILE A 591 11.96 13.37 -19.97
CA ILE A 591 12.34 14.03 -21.20
C ILE A 591 11.20 13.96 -22.21
N ASP A 592 10.98 15.06 -22.94
CA ASP A 592 9.97 15.13 -24.03
C ASP A 592 10.48 14.55 -25.35
N LYS A 593 11.81 14.38 -25.46
CA LYS A 593 12.47 13.76 -26.62
C LYS A 593 12.65 12.26 -26.38
N THR A 594 12.87 11.50 -27.46
CA THR A 594 13.26 10.10 -27.30
C THR A 594 14.55 9.96 -26.49
N VAL A 595 14.71 8.85 -25.77
CA VAL A 595 15.96 8.57 -25.01
C VAL A 595 17.19 8.69 -25.93
N ARG A 596 17.06 8.23 -27.18
CA ARG A 596 18.13 8.33 -28.17
C ARG A 596 18.51 9.79 -28.46
N GLU A 597 17.53 10.65 -28.79
CA GLU A 597 17.77 12.08 -29.06
C GLU A 597 18.34 12.80 -27.84
N TYR A 598 17.87 12.46 -26.66
CA TYR A 598 18.39 13.03 -25.43
C TYR A 598 19.84 12.65 -25.20
N VAL A 599 20.17 11.36 -25.29
CA VAL A 599 21.54 10.84 -25.09
C VAL A 599 22.52 11.43 -26.10
N LEU A 600 22.12 11.48 -27.37
CA LEU A 600 22.94 12.11 -28.43
C LEU A 600 23.11 13.62 -28.18
N GLY A 601 22.06 14.30 -27.72
CA GLY A 601 22.14 15.72 -27.39
C GLY A 601 23.04 16.03 -26.20
N VAL A 602 23.00 15.21 -25.15
CA VAL A 602 23.93 15.33 -23.99
C VAL A 602 25.38 15.08 -24.41
N ALA A 603 25.60 14.21 -25.39
CA ALA A 603 26.92 13.95 -25.96
C ALA A 603 27.39 15.01 -26.96
N GLY A 604 26.62 16.09 -27.19
CA GLY A 604 26.99 17.15 -28.14
C GLY A 604 26.82 16.77 -29.61
N ILE A 605 26.20 15.63 -29.91
CA ILE A 605 26.04 15.12 -31.25
C ILE A 605 24.76 15.68 -31.86
N ALA A 606 24.87 16.48 -32.91
CA ALA A 606 23.71 17.01 -33.65
C ALA A 606 22.91 15.86 -34.26
N THR A 607 21.65 15.70 -33.82
CA THR A 607 20.71 14.79 -34.50
C THR A 607 20.17 15.49 -35.74
N CYS A 608 20.59 15.04 -36.94
CA CYS A 608 19.90 15.35 -38.19
C CYS A 608 18.56 14.65 -38.26
#